data_013eb1980b3b952cc97d7096ff0d74cc
#
_entry.id   013eb1980b3b952cc97d7096ff0d74cc
#
_cell.length_a   1.000
_cell.length_b   1.000
_cell.length_c   1.000
_cell.angle_alpha   90.00
_cell.angle_beta   90.00
_cell.angle_gamma   90.00
#
_symmetry.space_group_name_H-M   'P 1'
#
loop_
_entity.id
_entity.type
_entity.pdbx_description
1 polymer ?
#
loop_
_entity_poly.entity_id
_entity_poly.type
_entity_poly.pdbx_seq_one_letter_code
_entity_poly.pdbx_strand_id
1 'polypeptide(L)'
;MKLARPDVFHPRIVFAGCQALPEGDGDDAELVAALRKRGLHARWLSWDDPDTLEADLVILRATWDYIDRLADFLDWTTRVANLVNAPEVVAWNTDKRYLVDLADAGVPIVPSWYFDPGEEVRMPRGEIVVKPAVGAGSVGAQRFDNVDGARRHVAALHADGRTVLVQPYDERVENGETALVFLGGRASHAFTKAPILPPPGSLPAFDDSGTYATESLIAAEADFELWDVGHAALAAAAAHLDIDVAELLYARVDVLGGPTDPQLLELELVEPSLGWRQLDAATRSRRQRDFVVGVEDILQRRGLGPLSHRRP
;
A
#
# COMPACT_ATOMS: atom_id res chain seq x y z
N MET A 1 17.54 9.34 28.64
CA MET A 1 18.22 8.76 27.47
C MET A 1 19.08 7.61 27.97
N LYS A 2 18.77 6.35 27.66
CA LYS A 2 19.68 5.24 27.95
C LYS A 2 20.83 5.33 26.95
N LEU A 3 22.06 5.48 27.43
CA LEU A 3 23.23 5.43 26.58
C LEU A 3 23.27 4.07 25.85
N ALA A 4 23.48 4.08 24.53
CA ALA A 4 23.71 2.87 23.78
C ALA A 4 24.89 2.11 24.41
N ARG A 5 24.73 0.81 24.67
CA ARG A 5 25.84 -0.01 25.12
C ARG A 5 26.69 -0.30 23.89
N PRO A 6 28.00 -0.04 23.91
CA PRO A 6 28.87 -0.22 22.73
C PRO A 6 29.02 -1.69 22.29
N ASP A 7 28.57 -2.62 23.12
CA ASP A 7 28.58 -4.07 22.90
C ASP A 7 27.26 -4.65 22.38
N VAL A 8 26.24 -3.81 22.15
CA VAL A 8 24.92 -4.21 21.66
C VAL A 8 24.74 -3.74 20.23
N PHE A 9 24.38 -4.67 19.34
CA PHE A 9 24.00 -4.33 17.96
C PHE A 9 22.65 -3.58 17.94
N HIS A 10 22.64 -2.47 17.24
CA HIS A 10 21.48 -1.62 17.03
C HIS A 10 21.19 -1.52 15.53
N PRO A 11 20.25 -2.32 14.99
CA PRO A 11 19.93 -2.29 13.57
C PRO A 11 19.56 -0.89 13.08
N ARG A 12 20.08 -0.54 11.91
CA ARG A 12 19.72 0.68 11.18
C ARG A 12 18.48 0.41 10.35
N ILE A 13 17.37 1.01 10.74
CA ILE A 13 16.08 0.87 10.06
C ILE A 13 15.82 2.12 9.23
N VAL A 14 15.51 1.93 7.95
CA VAL A 14 15.07 3.03 7.09
C VAL A 14 13.57 2.88 6.81
N PHE A 15 12.82 3.94 7.05
CA PHE A 15 11.51 4.15 6.45
C PHE A 15 11.73 4.85 5.12
N ALA A 16 11.43 4.15 4.02
CA ALA A 16 11.60 4.70 2.69
C ALA A 16 10.39 5.56 2.31
N GLY A 17 10.65 6.82 2.05
CA GLY A 17 9.74 7.77 1.45
C GLY A 17 10.21 8.16 0.05
N CYS A 18 9.74 9.30 -0.45
CA CYS A 18 10.22 9.93 -1.66
C CYS A 18 10.73 11.36 -1.38
N GLN A 19 11.38 11.97 -2.36
CA GLN A 19 11.96 13.30 -2.18
C GLN A 19 10.91 14.38 -1.85
N ALA A 20 9.70 14.25 -2.40
CA ALA A 20 8.60 15.18 -2.11
C ALA A 20 8.02 15.00 -0.70
N LEU A 21 8.18 13.80 -0.11
CA LEU A 21 7.65 13.42 1.21
C LEU A 21 8.76 12.77 2.05
N PRO A 22 9.76 13.53 2.49
CA PRO A 22 10.97 12.99 3.13
C PRO A 22 10.71 12.37 4.51
N GLU A 23 9.57 12.64 5.13
CA GLU A 23 9.12 12.05 6.40
C GLU A 23 7.70 11.45 6.29
N GLY A 24 7.28 11.11 5.06
CA GLY A 24 5.95 10.58 4.75
C GLY A 24 4.85 11.66 4.81
N ASP A 25 3.60 11.23 4.79
CA ASP A 25 2.38 12.06 4.84
C ASP A 25 1.98 12.47 6.27
N GLY A 26 2.79 12.09 7.26
CA GLY A 26 2.55 12.31 8.67
C GLY A 26 1.70 11.24 9.37
N ASP A 27 1.12 10.26 8.67
CA ASP A 27 0.41 9.15 9.32
C ASP A 27 1.37 8.31 10.18
N ASP A 28 2.58 8.08 9.69
CA ASP A 28 3.64 7.32 10.36
C ASP A 28 4.54 8.13 11.32
N ALA A 29 4.20 9.37 11.64
CA ALA A 29 5.06 10.30 12.39
C ALA A 29 5.58 9.75 13.73
N GLU A 30 4.79 8.92 14.41
CA GLU A 30 5.15 8.36 15.72
C GLU A 30 5.97 7.05 15.61
N LEU A 31 5.97 6.35 14.46
CA LEU A 31 6.58 5.02 14.33
C LEU A 31 8.11 5.06 14.47
N VAL A 32 8.78 6.04 13.88
CA VAL A 32 10.24 6.20 14.03
C VAL A 32 10.61 6.36 15.52
N ALA A 33 9.86 7.18 16.27
CA ALA A 33 10.09 7.33 17.69
C ALA A 33 9.80 6.06 18.48
N ALA A 34 8.78 5.28 18.07
CA ALA A 34 8.42 4.01 18.69
C ALA A 34 9.54 2.96 18.50
N LEU A 35 10.10 2.84 17.30
CA LEU A 35 11.25 1.98 17.00
C LEU A 35 12.49 2.40 17.79
N ARG A 36 12.80 3.70 17.84
CA ARG A 36 13.96 4.22 18.62
C ARG A 36 13.84 3.93 20.12
N LYS A 37 12.64 3.94 20.68
CA LYS A 37 12.39 3.56 22.09
C LYS A 37 12.75 2.08 22.36
N ARG A 38 12.75 1.23 21.32
CA ARG A 38 13.14 -0.19 21.39
C ARG A 38 14.62 -0.42 21.10
N GLY A 39 15.38 0.64 20.83
CA GLY A 39 16.82 0.57 20.54
C GLY A 39 17.13 0.35 19.07
N LEU A 40 16.14 0.47 18.17
CA LEU A 40 16.34 0.42 16.73
C LEU A 40 16.72 1.82 16.23
N HIS A 41 17.73 1.92 15.35
CA HIS A 41 18.17 3.20 14.79
C HIS A 41 17.33 3.56 13.55
N ALA A 42 16.06 3.86 13.78
CA ALA A 42 15.12 4.19 12.70
C ALA A 42 15.28 5.64 12.21
N ARG A 43 15.19 5.84 10.90
CA ARG A 43 15.14 7.16 10.24
C ARG A 43 14.37 7.09 8.93
N TRP A 44 13.92 8.25 8.45
CA TRP A 44 13.42 8.41 7.10
C TRP A 44 14.56 8.66 6.12
N LEU A 45 14.45 8.11 4.92
CA LEU A 45 15.24 8.47 3.73
C LEU A 45 14.33 8.39 2.50
N SER A 46 14.63 9.15 1.46
CA SER A 46 14.08 8.87 0.14
C SER A 46 14.58 7.50 -0.35
N TRP A 47 13.74 6.73 -1.03
CA TRP A 47 14.11 5.39 -1.50
C TRP A 47 15.34 5.41 -2.42
N ASP A 48 15.56 6.49 -3.18
CA ASP A 48 16.69 6.67 -4.07
C ASP A 48 17.94 7.27 -3.39
N ASP A 49 17.90 7.52 -2.08
CA ASP A 49 19.08 7.89 -1.31
C ASP A 49 20.03 6.70 -1.20
N PRO A 50 21.33 6.82 -1.59
CA PRO A 50 22.28 5.73 -1.55
C PRO A 50 22.47 5.13 -0.14
N ASP A 51 22.27 5.90 0.91
CA ASP A 51 22.36 5.42 2.29
C ASP A 51 21.30 4.33 2.63
N THR A 52 20.24 4.18 1.80
CA THR A 52 19.27 3.09 1.96
C THR A 52 19.90 1.72 1.80
N LEU A 53 20.93 1.61 0.96
CA LEU A 53 21.68 0.36 0.72
C LEU A 53 22.56 -0.04 1.91
N GLU A 54 22.85 0.89 2.82
CA GLU A 54 23.61 0.66 4.03
C GLU A 54 22.72 0.30 5.24
N ALA A 55 21.39 0.28 5.06
CA ALA A 55 20.45 -0.07 6.10
C ALA A 55 20.45 -1.58 6.39
N ASP A 56 20.21 -1.95 7.65
CA ASP A 56 20.04 -3.34 8.04
C ASP A 56 18.62 -3.84 7.72
N LEU A 57 17.63 -2.92 7.63
CA LEU A 57 16.25 -3.18 7.19
C LEU A 57 15.67 -1.91 6.56
N VAL A 58 15.00 -2.05 5.42
CA VAL A 58 14.23 -0.98 4.78
C VAL A 58 12.75 -1.34 4.78
N ILE A 59 11.90 -0.40 5.16
CA ILE A 59 10.44 -0.52 5.21
C ILE A 59 9.84 0.54 4.30
N LEU A 60 9.09 0.13 3.28
CA LEU A 60 8.43 1.04 2.34
C LEU A 60 7.24 1.73 3.04
N ARG A 61 7.15 3.07 2.94
CA ARG A 61 6.05 3.79 3.58
C ARG A 61 5.42 4.92 2.76
N ALA A 62 6.21 5.68 2.00
CA ALA A 62 5.72 6.82 1.25
C ALA A 62 6.53 7.01 -0.05
N THR A 63 6.70 5.91 -0.79
CA THR A 63 7.52 5.87 -2.01
C THR A 63 6.71 6.19 -3.27
N TRP A 64 5.61 6.91 -3.16
CA TRP A 64 4.56 7.08 -4.18
C TRP A 64 5.04 7.66 -5.51
N ASP A 65 6.22 8.27 -5.58
CA ASP A 65 6.83 8.76 -6.83
C ASP A 65 7.42 7.64 -7.71
N TYR A 66 7.42 6.37 -7.26
CA TYR A 66 7.90 5.24 -8.06
C TYR A 66 7.11 5.06 -9.37
N ILE A 67 5.88 5.54 -9.41
CA ILE A 67 5.01 5.46 -10.60
C ILE A 67 5.63 6.11 -11.85
N ASP A 68 6.51 7.08 -11.67
CA ASP A 68 7.22 7.77 -12.75
C ASP A 68 8.58 7.14 -13.06
N ARG A 69 9.10 6.27 -12.16
CA ARG A 69 10.43 5.65 -12.23
C ARG A 69 10.40 4.18 -11.83
N LEU A 70 9.35 3.44 -12.27
CA LEU A 70 9.10 2.07 -11.82
C LEU A 70 10.30 1.15 -12.02
N ALA A 71 10.96 1.20 -13.17
CA ALA A 71 12.10 0.33 -13.45
C ALA A 71 13.26 0.58 -12.47
N ASP A 72 13.56 1.83 -12.17
CA ASP A 72 14.62 2.21 -11.21
C ASP A 72 14.23 1.79 -9.79
N PHE A 73 12.96 1.96 -9.43
CA PHE A 73 12.44 1.55 -8.14
C PHE A 73 12.53 0.03 -7.93
N LEU A 74 12.07 -0.75 -8.91
CA LEU A 74 12.16 -2.22 -8.85
C LEU A 74 13.61 -2.71 -8.84
N ASP A 75 14.52 -2.12 -9.62
CA ASP A 75 15.95 -2.41 -9.54
C ASP A 75 16.51 -2.12 -8.14
N TRP A 76 16.18 -0.97 -7.57
CA TRP A 76 16.59 -0.61 -6.23
C TRP A 76 16.09 -1.61 -5.17
N THR A 77 14.84 -2.08 -5.25
CA THR A 77 14.31 -3.06 -4.30
C THR A 77 15.13 -4.34 -4.23
N THR A 78 15.71 -4.77 -5.35
CA THR A 78 16.56 -5.97 -5.41
C THR A 78 17.97 -5.76 -4.84
N ARG A 79 18.41 -4.51 -4.72
CA ARG A 79 19.73 -4.15 -4.19
C ARG A 79 19.72 -3.91 -2.68
N VAL A 80 18.57 -3.64 -2.12
CA VAL A 80 18.40 -3.48 -0.67
C VAL A 80 18.58 -4.83 0.02
N ALA A 81 19.46 -4.90 1.00
CA ALA A 81 19.83 -6.16 1.66
C ALA A 81 18.63 -6.85 2.34
N ASN A 82 17.75 -6.07 2.96
CA ASN A 82 16.56 -6.56 3.64
C ASN A 82 15.41 -5.56 3.44
N LEU A 83 14.60 -5.78 2.41
CA LEU A 83 13.40 -5.00 2.16
C LEU A 83 12.17 -5.64 2.82
N VAL A 84 11.23 -4.81 3.25
CA VAL A 84 9.92 -5.21 3.80
C VAL A 84 8.82 -4.29 3.23
N ASN A 85 7.78 -4.82 2.56
CA ASN A 85 7.65 -6.23 2.22
C ASN A 85 8.73 -6.64 1.19
N ALA A 86 8.88 -7.94 0.93
CA ALA A 86 9.98 -8.46 0.10
C ALA A 86 9.91 -7.97 -1.37
N PRO A 87 11.04 -7.94 -2.12
CA PRO A 87 11.08 -7.42 -3.49
C PRO A 87 10.08 -8.09 -4.44
N GLU A 88 9.87 -9.40 -4.33
CA GLU A 88 8.90 -10.16 -5.12
C GLU A 88 7.46 -9.74 -4.83
N VAL A 89 7.14 -9.41 -3.58
CA VAL A 89 5.84 -8.86 -3.18
C VAL A 89 5.64 -7.49 -3.83
N VAL A 90 6.67 -6.64 -3.77
CA VAL A 90 6.63 -5.29 -4.35
C VAL A 90 6.45 -5.37 -5.87
N ALA A 91 7.24 -6.20 -6.56
CA ALA A 91 7.17 -6.33 -8.01
C ALA A 91 5.79 -6.82 -8.48
N TRP A 92 5.17 -7.76 -7.75
CA TRP A 92 3.83 -8.24 -8.06
C TRP A 92 2.75 -7.21 -7.77
N ASN A 93 2.82 -6.53 -6.62
CA ASN A 93 1.74 -5.67 -6.14
C ASN A 93 1.77 -4.24 -6.73
N THR A 94 2.87 -3.78 -7.33
CA THR A 94 2.92 -2.49 -8.03
C THR A 94 2.05 -2.43 -9.27
N ASP A 95 1.80 -3.56 -9.97
CA ASP A 95 0.89 -3.66 -11.11
C ASP A 95 -0.46 -4.24 -10.66
N LYS A 96 -1.54 -3.48 -10.81
CA LYS A 96 -2.90 -3.89 -10.40
C LYS A 96 -3.45 -5.12 -11.13
N ARG A 97 -2.71 -5.67 -12.09
CA ARG A 97 -3.02 -6.99 -12.68
C ARG A 97 -3.04 -8.10 -11.64
N TYR A 98 -2.45 -7.92 -10.44
CA TYR A 98 -2.58 -8.85 -9.33
C TYR A 98 -4.06 -9.15 -8.97
N LEU A 99 -4.99 -8.24 -9.30
CA LEU A 99 -6.42 -8.49 -9.10
C LEU A 99 -6.93 -9.67 -9.93
N VAL A 100 -6.33 -9.94 -11.08
CA VAL A 100 -6.68 -11.13 -11.91
C VAL A 100 -6.27 -12.39 -11.18
N ASP A 101 -5.04 -12.44 -10.63
CA ASP A 101 -4.55 -13.60 -9.88
C ASP A 101 -5.44 -13.87 -8.65
N LEU A 102 -5.86 -12.80 -7.95
CA LEU A 102 -6.77 -12.92 -6.81
C LEU A 102 -8.17 -13.41 -7.22
N ALA A 103 -8.69 -12.91 -8.34
CA ALA A 103 -9.99 -13.38 -8.88
C ALA A 103 -9.94 -14.86 -9.28
N ASP A 104 -8.87 -15.29 -9.93
CA ASP A 104 -8.65 -16.68 -10.31
C ASP A 104 -8.52 -17.59 -9.09
N ALA A 105 -8.04 -17.06 -7.96
CA ALA A 105 -8.03 -17.74 -6.66
C ALA A 105 -9.39 -17.71 -5.93
N GLY A 106 -10.42 -17.08 -6.51
CA GLY A 106 -11.78 -17.03 -5.97
C GLY A 106 -12.08 -15.87 -5.05
N VAL A 107 -11.20 -14.86 -4.94
CA VAL A 107 -11.48 -13.63 -4.19
C VAL A 107 -12.51 -12.80 -4.95
N PRO A 108 -13.61 -12.36 -4.32
CA PRO A 108 -14.58 -11.49 -4.97
C PRO A 108 -13.97 -10.11 -5.21
N ILE A 109 -13.73 -9.74 -6.45
CA ILE A 109 -13.16 -8.44 -6.84
C ILE A 109 -14.17 -7.57 -7.55
N VAL A 110 -13.96 -6.24 -7.54
CA VAL A 110 -14.64 -5.33 -8.46
C VAL A 110 -14.22 -5.68 -9.89
N PRO A 111 -15.17 -5.85 -10.86
CA PRO A 111 -14.84 -6.19 -12.23
C PRO A 111 -13.78 -5.27 -12.84
N SER A 112 -12.70 -5.84 -13.36
CA SER A 112 -11.52 -5.11 -13.80
C SER A 112 -11.00 -5.66 -15.12
N TRP A 113 -10.72 -4.79 -16.10
CA TRP A 113 -10.16 -5.14 -17.39
C TRP A 113 -8.88 -4.32 -17.64
N TYR A 114 -7.90 -4.99 -18.22
CA TYR A 114 -6.58 -4.42 -18.50
C TYR A 114 -6.36 -4.36 -20.00
N PHE A 115 -5.74 -3.27 -20.45
CA PHE A 115 -5.42 -3.07 -21.86
C PHE A 115 -4.04 -2.45 -21.98
N ASP A 116 -3.18 -3.11 -22.75
CA ASP A 116 -1.84 -2.60 -23.07
C ASP A 116 -1.90 -1.57 -24.21
N PRO A 117 -0.90 -0.69 -24.34
CA PRO A 117 -0.80 0.21 -25.49
C PRO A 117 -0.93 -0.53 -26.80
N GLY A 118 -1.87 -0.09 -27.65
CA GLY A 118 -2.18 -0.70 -28.95
C GLY A 118 -3.30 -1.73 -28.95
N GLU A 119 -3.82 -2.13 -27.79
CA GLU A 119 -4.97 -3.02 -27.72
C GLU A 119 -6.30 -2.26 -27.90
N GLU A 120 -7.30 -2.97 -28.44
CA GLU A 120 -8.66 -2.45 -28.55
C GLU A 120 -9.36 -2.44 -27.18
N VAL A 121 -9.63 -1.23 -26.67
CA VAL A 121 -10.21 -1.08 -25.32
C VAL A 121 -11.73 -1.25 -25.35
N ARG A 122 -12.20 -2.21 -24.56
CA ARG A 122 -13.62 -2.46 -24.33
C ARG A 122 -14.09 -1.65 -23.12
N MET A 123 -15.15 -0.88 -23.31
CA MET A 123 -15.73 -0.06 -22.23
C MET A 123 -16.95 -0.75 -21.63
N PRO A 124 -17.09 -0.77 -20.30
CA PRO A 124 -18.31 -1.22 -19.64
C PRO A 124 -19.47 -0.26 -19.94
N ARG A 125 -20.70 -0.70 -19.62
CA ARG A 125 -21.87 0.17 -19.67
C ARG A 125 -21.94 1.02 -18.41
N GLY A 126 -22.56 2.22 -18.52
CA GLY A 126 -22.72 3.15 -17.41
C GLY A 126 -21.49 4.02 -17.22
N GLU A 127 -21.29 4.50 -16.02
CA GLU A 127 -20.10 5.28 -15.69
C GLU A 127 -18.86 4.39 -15.59
N ILE A 128 -17.72 4.97 -15.95
CA ILE A 128 -16.47 4.23 -16.19
C ILE A 128 -15.36 4.87 -15.35
N VAL A 129 -14.58 4.05 -14.69
CA VAL A 129 -13.30 4.46 -14.10
C VAL A 129 -12.18 3.97 -15.00
N VAL A 130 -11.26 4.87 -15.34
CA VAL A 130 -10.00 4.55 -16.04
C VAL A 130 -8.85 5.00 -15.15
N LYS A 131 -7.91 4.11 -14.91
CA LYS A 131 -6.68 4.39 -14.14
C LYS A 131 -5.49 3.63 -14.72
N PRO A 132 -4.24 4.11 -14.54
CA PRO A 132 -3.08 3.31 -14.92
C PRO A 132 -3.03 2.03 -14.08
N ALA A 133 -2.57 0.91 -14.68
CA ALA A 133 -2.39 -0.35 -13.97
C ALA A 133 -1.29 -0.24 -12.90
N VAL A 134 -0.24 0.51 -13.18
CA VAL A 134 0.77 0.93 -12.18
C VAL A 134 0.43 2.36 -11.76
N GLY A 135 0.06 2.56 -10.51
CA GLY A 135 -0.34 3.87 -10.01
C GLY A 135 -0.50 3.89 -8.50
N ALA A 136 -0.16 5.00 -7.89
CA ALA A 136 -0.33 5.31 -6.49
C ALA A 136 -1.03 6.66 -6.31
N GLY A 137 -1.60 6.93 -5.16
CA GLY A 137 -2.18 8.23 -4.80
C GLY A 137 -3.28 8.73 -5.73
N SER A 138 -3.97 7.85 -6.47
CA SER A 138 -4.99 8.19 -7.48
C SER A 138 -4.48 9.01 -8.68
N VAL A 139 -3.16 9.10 -8.89
CA VAL A 139 -2.58 9.80 -10.04
C VAL A 139 -3.02 9.12 -11.35
N GLY A 140 -3.63 9.88 -12.26
CA GLY A 140 -4.13 9.39 -13.53
C GLY A 140 -5.46 8.62 -13.46
N ALA A 141 -6.07 8.48 -12.29
CA ALA A 141 -7.39 7.88 -12.15
C ALA A 141 -8.50 8.93 -12.43
N GLN A 142 -9.48 8.58 -13.25
CA GLN A 142 -10.61 9.47 -13.60
C GLN A 142 -11.91 8.70 -13.78
N ARG A 143 -13.04 9.36 -13.47
CA ARG A 143 -14.41 8.89 -13.67
C ARG A 143 -15.04 9.56 -14.88
N PHE A 144 -15.75 8.78 -15.70
CA PHE A 144 -16.39 9.24 -16.94
C PHE A 144 -17.84 8.77 -17.01
N ASP A 145 -18.74 9.65 -17.47
CA ASP A 145 -20.13 9.35 -17.79
C ASP A 145 -20.35 9.03 -19.27
N ASN A 146 -19.29 9.14 -20.09
CA ASN A 146 -19.36 8.89 -21.52
C ASN A 146 -18.09 8.17 -22.05
N VAL A 147 -18.32 7.30 -23.03
CA VAL A 147 -17.27 6.46 -23.64
C VAL A 147 -16.19 7.27 -24.35
N ASP A 148 -16.53 8.38 -24.97
CA ASP A 148 -15.56 9.19 -25.73
C ASP A 148 -14.57 9.90 -24.81
N GLY A 149 -15.01 10.36 -23.65
CA GLY A 149 -14.13 10.89 -22.60
C GLY A 149 -13.15 9.83 -22.10
N ALA A 150 -13.68 8.66 -21.74
CA ALA A 150 -12.87 7.54 -21.27
C ALA A 150 -11.84 7.12 -22.34
N ARG A 151 -12.22 7.01 -23.62
CA ARG A 151 -11.30 6.66 -24.72
C ARG A 151 -10.18 7.68 -24.91
N ARG A 152 -10.47 8.97 -24.79
CA ARG A 152 -9.43 10.01 -24.88
C ARG A 152 -8.43 9.88 -23.74
N HIS A 153 -8.90 9.59 -22.53
CA HIS A 153 -8.02 9.39 -21.39
C HIS A 153 -7.16 8.14 -21.55
N VAL A 154 -7.76 7.04 -21.98
CA VAL A 154 -7.01 5.80 -22.35
C VAL A 154 -5.93 6.12 -23.38
N ALA A 155 -6.27 6.84 -24.45
CA ALA A 155 -5.31 7.19 -25.49
C ALA A 155 -4.14 8.03 -24.96
N ALA A 156 -4.39 8.93 -24.00
CA ALA A 156 -3.34 9.70 -23.34
C ALA A 156 -2.41 8.79 -22.51
N LEU A 157 -2.97 7.91 -21.67
CA LEU A 157 -2.18 6.97 -20.87
C LEU A 157 -1.37 5.99 -21.76
N HIS A 158 -1.97 5.49 -22.86
CA HIS A 158 -1.29 4.63 -23.83
C HIS A 158 -0.16 5.39 -24.57
N ALA A 159 -0.34 6.68 -24.87
CA ALA A 159 0.72 7.49 -25.48
C ALA A 159 1.94 7.65 -24.56
N ASP A 160 1.72 7.62 -23.23
CA ASP A 160 2.76 7.60 -22.21
C ASP A 160 3.31 6.17 -21.94
N GLY A 161 2.88 5.16 -22.75
CA GLY A 161 3.31 3.78 -22.62
C GLY A 161 2.70 3.03 -21.44
N ARG A 162 1.66 3.57 -20.80
CA ARG A 162 1.04 2.97 -19.60
C ARG A 162 -0.07 1.99 -19.98
N THR A 163 -0.04 0.82 -19.39
CA THR A 163 -1.21 -0.10 -19.36
C THR A 163 -2.34 0.56 -18.57
N VAL A 164 -3.57 0.42 -19.04
CA VAL A 164 -4.75 0.94 -18.36
C VAL A 164 -5.57 -0.17 -17.72
N LEU A 165 -6.13 0.15 -16.56
CA LEU A 165 -7.20 -0.58 -15.91
C LEU A 165 -8.51 0.17 -16.15
N VAL A 166 -9.53 -0.55 -16.64
CA VAL A 166 -10.88 -0.04 -16.85
C VAL A 166 -11.83 -0.80 -15.93
N GLN A 167 -12.66 -0.09 -15.19
CA GLN A 167 -13.67 -0.62 -14.28
C GLN A 167 -15.03 0.08 -14.51
N PRO A 168 -16.19 -0.58 -14.30
CA PRO A 168 -17.44 0.14 -14.11
C PRO A 168 -17.30 0.97 -12.83
N TYR A 169 -17.88 2.16 -12.81
CA TYR A 169 -18.01 2.90 -11.56
C TYR A 169 -19.01 2.16 -10.67
N ASP A 170 -18.57 1.81 -9.49
CA ASP A 170 -19.39 1.15 -8.50
C ASP A 170 -19.99 2.21 -7.54
N GLU A 171 -21.31 2.42 -7.61
CA GLU A 171 -21.98 3.44 -6.79
C GLU A 171 -21.83 3.20 -5.29
N ARG A 172 -21.46 1.98 -4.85
CA ARG A 172 -21.22 1.68 -3.43
C ARG A 172 -20.06 2.49 -2.86
N VAL A 173 -19.13 2.97 -3.71
CA VAL A 173 -18.04 3.85 -3.30
C VAL A 173 -18.55 5.17 -2.67
N GLU A 174 -19.76 5.60 -3.02
CA GLU A 174 -20.37 6.81 -2.43
C GLU A 174 -20.65 6.67 -0.92
N ASN A 175 -20.74 5.43 -0.43
CA ASN A 175 -20.84 5.12 0.99
C ASN A 175 -19.47 4.99 1.67
N GLY A 176 -18.38 5.13 0.91
CA GLY A 176 -17.01 4.96 1.33
C GLY A 176 -16.45 3.56 1.06
N GLU A 177 -15.13 3.48 1.04
CA GLU A 177 -14.36 2.25 0.97
C GLU A 177 -13.93 1.86 2.38
N THR A 178 -14.09 0.59 2.77
CA THR A 178 -13.58 0.08 4.04
C THR A 178 -12.16 -0.43 3.85
N ALA A 179 -11.20 0.28 4.44
CA ALA A 179 -9.80 -0.09 4.45
C ALA A 179 -9.50 -0.97 5.67
N LEU A 180 -9.15 -2.23 5.42
CA LEU A 180 -8.80 -3.22 6.43
C LEU A 180 -7.29 -3.31 6.56
N VAL A 181 -6.76 -3.01 7.74
CA VAL A 181 -5.31 -3.05 8.00
C VAL A 181 -4.94 -4.37 8.67
N PHE A 182 -3.91 -5.01 8.12
CA PHE A 182 -3.30 -6.21 8.67
C PHE A 182 -1.85 -5.94 9.07
N LEU A 183 -1.41 -6.52 10.18
CA LEU A 183 -0.04 -6.46 10.65
C LEU A 183 0.47 -7.87 10.91
N GLY A 184 1.55 -8.27 10.25
CA GLY A 184 2.07 -9.64 10.32
C GLY A 184 1.02 -10.69 9.93
N GLY A 185 0.20 -10.39 8.91
CA GLY A 185 -0.89 -11.25 8.46
C GLY A 185 -2.13 -11.31 9.37
N ARG A 186 -2.18 -10.54 10.45
CA ARG A 186 -3.28 -10.54 11.42
C ARG A 186 -4.11 -9.27 11.30
N ALA A 187 -5.44 -9.41 11.37
CA ALA A 187 -6.36 -8.28 11.42
C ALA A 187 -5.99 -7.32 12.55
N SER A 188 -5.91 -6.04 12.24
CA SER A 188 -5.50 -4.99 13.17
C SER A 188 -6.63 -4.00 13.45
N HIS A 189 -6.99 -3.20 12.49
CA HIS A 189 -8.02 -2.16 12.58
C HIS A 189 -8.55 -1.84 11.20
N ALA A 190 -9.63 -1.08 11.15
CA ALA A 190 -10.23 -0.60 9.92
C ALA A 190 -10.51 0.90 9.99
N PHE A 191 -10.63 1.52 8.84
CA PHE A 191 -11.12 2.88 8.67
C PHE A 191 -11.88 2.99 7.34
N THR A 192 -12.73 4.00 7.21
CA THR A 192 -13.43 4.28 5.95
C THR A 192 -12.76 5.43 5.22
N LYS A 193 -12.59 5.27 3.92
CA LYS A 193 -12.14 6.31 2.98
C LYS A 193 -13.37 6.85 2.25
N ALA A 194 -13.57 8.16 2.27
CA ALA A 194 -14.59 8.79 1.44
C ALA A 194 -14.22 8.66 -0.06
N PRO A 195 -15.21 8.82 -0.99
CA PRO A 195 -14.94 8.80 -2.42
C PRO A 195 -13.83 9.79 -2.81
N ILE A 196 -12.79 9.30 -3.50
CA ILE A 196 -11.66 10.13 -3.94
C ILE A 196 -11.94 10.72 -5.32
N LEU A 197 -12.54 9.92 -6.23
CA LEU A 197 -12.82 10.35 -7.59
C LEU A 197 -14.07 11.24 -7.62
N PRO A 198 -13.93 12.52 -8.01
CA PRO A 198 -15.07 13.42 -8.12
C PRO A 198 -15.99 13.01 -9.28
N PRO A 199 -17.19 13.62 -9.37
CA PRO A 199 -18.07 13.42 -10.52
C PRO A 199 -17.36 13.66 -11.86
N PRO A 200 -17.87 13.05 -12.96
CA PRO A 200 -17.32 13.20 -14.30
C PRO A 200 -17.09 14.66 -14.69
N GLY A 201 -15.96 14.93 -15.33
CA GLY A 201 -15.56 16.28 -15.74
C GLY A 201 -14.74 17.07 -14.71
N SER A 202 -14.51 16.50 -13.55
CA SER A 202 -13.62 17.04 -12.50
C SER A 202 -12.42 16.14 -12.26
N LEU A 203 -11.33 16.70 -11.72
CA LEU A 203 -10.15 15.95 -11.33
C LEU A 203 -10.06 15.86 -9.79
N PRO A 204 -9.45 14.80 -9.23
CA PRO A 204 -9.15 14.74 -7.81
C PRO A 204 -8.32 15.95 -7.36
N ALA A 205 -8.56 16.41 -6.14
CA ALA A 205 -7.69 17.39 -5.50
C ALA A 205 -6.48 16.69 -4.92
N PHE A 206 -5.28 17.18 -5.24
CA PHE A 206 -4.03 16.65 -4.71
C PHE A 206 -3.57 17.45 -3.49
N ASP A 207 -2.73 16.82 -2.67
CA ASP A 207 -2.02 17.48 -1.58
C ASP A 207 -0.99 18.51 -2.12
N ASP A 208 -0.39 19.28 -1.22
CA ASP A 208 0.60 20.31 -1.61
C ASP A 208 1.87 19.73 -2.27
N SER A 209 2.18 18.45 -2.06
CA SER A 209 3.29 17.76 -2.72
C SER A 209 2.95 17.33 -4.14
N GLY A 210 1.66 17.25 -4.50
CA GLY A 210 1.18 16.73 -5.77
C GLY A 210 1.32 15.20 -5.93
N THR A 211 1.70 14.51 -4.87
CA THR A 211 2.05 13.08 -4.91
C THR A 211 0.83 12.17 -4.75
N TYR A 212 -0.19 12.61 -4.01
CA TYR A 212 -1.41 11.82 -3.79
C TYR A 212 -2.65 12.71 -3.69
N ALA A 213 -3.82 12.13 -4.05
CA ALA A 213 -5.09 12.80 -3.87
C ALA A 213 -5.44 12.92 -2.38
N THR A 214 -5.99 14.07 -2.00
CA THR A 214 -6.42 14.30 -0.62
C THR A 214 -7.54 13.34 -0.24
N GLU A 215 -7.33 12.57 0.82
CA GLU A 215 -8.28 11.59 1.35
C GLU A 215 -8.99 12.12 2.59
N SER A 216 -10.29 11.83 2.69
CA SER A 216 -11.06 12.03 3.93
C SER A 216 -11.26 10.67 4.60
N LEU A 217 -10.62 10.48 5.75
CA LEU A 217 -10.57 9.21 6.47
C LEU A 217 -11.30 9.34 7.81
N ILE A 218 -12.06 8.32 8.18
CA ILE A 218 -12.74 8.22 9.48
C ILE A 218 -12.54 6.83 10.08
N ALA A 219 -12.43 6.75 11.41
CA ALA A 219 -12.39 5.47 12.11
C ALA A 219 -13.66 4.65 11.81
N ALA A 220 -13.50 3.35 11.59
CA ALA A 220 -14.60 2.44 11.35
C ALA A 220 -14.36 1.10 12.03
N GLU A 221 -15.46 0.39 12.30
CA GLU A 221 -15.45 -1.04 12.59
C GLU A 221 -15.99 -1.75 11.35
N ALA A 222 -15.32 -2.80 10.91
CA ALA A 222 -15.73 -3.58 9.74
C ALA A 222 -16.48 -4.85 10.18
N ASP A 223 -17.52 -5.21 9.42
CA ASP A 223 -18.24 -6.47 9.58
C ASP A 223 -17.32 -7.67 9.28
N PHE A 224 -17.67 -8.84 9.81
CA PHE A 224 -16.87 -10.07 9.66
C PHE A 224 -16.69 -10.46 8.20
N GLU A 225 -17.72 -10.28 7.37
CA GLU A 225 -17.71 -10.64 5.96
C GLU A 225 -16.68 -9.80 5.16
N LEU A 226 -16.45 -8.56 5.55
CA LEU A 226 -15.39 -7.73 4.96
C LEU A 226 -14.01 -8.27 5.36
N TRP A 227 -13.83 -8.63 6.64
CA TRP A 227 -12.60 -9.26 7.10
C TRP A 227 -12.34 -10.61 6.42
N ASP A 228 -13.39 -11.38 6.10
CA ASP A 228 -13.26 -12.63 5.35
C ASP A 228 -12.70 -12.39 3.94
N VAL A 229 -13.15 -11.33 3.24
CA VAL A 229 -12.56 -10.90 1.96
C VAL A 229 -11.10 -10.52 2.13
N GLY A 230 -10.78 -9.76 3.19
CA GLY A 230 -9.41 -9.37 3.50
C GLY A 230 -8.49 -10.58 3.75
N HIS A 231 -8.94 -11.52 4.55
CA HIS A 231 -8.20 -12.77 4.80
C HIS A 231 -8.05 -13.62 3.55
N ALA A 232 -9.09 -13.73 2.71
CA ALA A 232 -9.03 -14.45 1.45
C ALA A 232 -8.02 -13.81 0.47
N ALA A 233 -8.01 -12.47 0.37
CA ALA A 233 -7.08 -11.73 -0.48
C ALA A 233 -5.61 -11.97 -0.04
N LEU A 234 -5.33 -11.89 1.27
CA LEU A 234 -3.99 -12.14 1.80
C LEU A 234 -3.55 -13.58 1.64
N ALA A 235 -4.45 -14.55 1.86
CA ALA A 235 -4.15 -15.97 1.67
C ALA A 235 -3.86 -16.29 0.20
N ALA A 236 -4.64 -15.71 -0.74
CA ALA A 236 -4.43 -15.87 -2.18
C ALA A 236 -3.10 -15.25 -2.63
N ALA A 237 -2.79 -14.03 -2.17
CA ALA A 237 -1.53 -13.36 -2.45
C ALA A 237 -0.32 -14.16 -1.93
N ALA A 238 -0.38 -14.64 -0.69
CA ALA A 238 0.67 -15.45 -0.09
C ALA A 238 0.88 -16.78 -0.82
N ALA A 239 -0.22 -17.44 -1.24
CA ALA A 239 -0.15 -18.66 -2.03
C ALA A 239 0.44 -18.42 -3.43
N HIS A 240 0.08 -17.31 -4.09
CA HIS A 240 0.62 -16.93 -5.41
C HIS A 240 2.14 -16.65 -5.32
N LEU A 241 2.59 -16.01 -4.25
CA LEU A 241 3.99 -15.60 -4.05
C LEU A 241 4.84 -16.68 -3.35
N ASP A 242 4.25 -17.80 -2.95
CA ASP A 242 4.90 -18.88 -2.18
C ASP A 242 5.58 -18.38 -0.89
N ILE A 243 4.86 -17.53 -0.14
CA ILE A 243 5.31 -16.98 1.15
C ILE A 243 4.32 -17.30 2.27
N ASP A 244 4.76 -17.19 3.53
CA ASP A 244 3.85 -17.17 4.66
C ASP A 244 3.22 -15.77 4.80
N VAL A 245 1.89 -15.70 5.02
CA VAL A 245 1.18 -14.43 5.28
C VAL A 245 1.85 -13.62 6.40
N ALA A 246 2.44 -14.29 7.40
CA ALA A 246 3.16 -13.64 8.50
C ALA A 246 4.47 -12.95 8.07
N GLU A 247 4.93 -13.14 6.83
CA GLU A 247 6.08 -12.41 6.29
C GLU A 247 5.72 -11.00 5.84
N LEU A 248 4.43 -10.75 5.57
CA LEU A 248 3.92 -9.41 5.28
C LEU A 248 3.87 -8.60 6.59
N LEU A 249 4.77 -7.63 6.73
CA LEU A 249 4.77 -6.74 7.93
C LEU A 249 3.45 -6.00 8.04
N TYR A 250 2.92 -5.55 6.92
CA TYR A 250 1.65 -4.85 6.78
C TYR A 250 0.97 -5.20 5.46
N ALA A 251 -0.33 -5.03 5.46
CA ALA A 251 -1.16 -4.98 4.27
C ALA A 251 -2.36 -4.07 4.52
N ARG A 252 -2.87 -3.44 3.47
CA ARG A 252 -4.20 -2.80 3.46
C ARG A 252 -5.05 -3.42 2.38
N VAL A 253 -6.27 -3.76 2.74
CA VAL A 253 -7.26 -4.35 1.84
C VAL A 253 -8.45 -3.41 1.78
N ASP A 254 -8.66 -2.77 0.63
CA ASP A 254 -9.76 -1.84 0.42
C ASP A 254 -10.96 -2.60 -0.18
N VAL A 255 -12.07 -2.59 0.55
CA VAL A 255 -13.28 -3.36 0.23
C VAL A 255 -14.46 -2.42 0.00
N LEU A 256 -15.20 -2.67 -1.08
CA LEU A 256 -16.50 -2.04 -1.36
C LEU A 256 -17.65 -2.94 -0.96
N GLY A 257 -18.80 -2.32 -0.68
CA GLY A 257 -20.03 -3.01 -0.31
C GLY A 257 -20.14 -3.25 1.19
N GLY A 258 -21.22 -3.92 1.55
CA GLY A 258 -21.54 -4.28 2.93
C GLY A 258 -21.41 -5.78 3.17
N PRO A 259 -21.91 -6.29 4.32
CA PRO A 259 -21.76 -7.70 4.70
C PRO A 259 -22.42 -8.68 3.73
N THR A 260 -23.35 -8.25 2.88
CA THR A 260 -24.06 -9.12 1.94
C THR A 260 -23.37 -9.25 0.58
N ASP A 261 -22.52 -8.30 0.22
CA ASP A 261 -21.91 -8.20 -1.11
C ASP A 261 -20.52 -7.55 -1.11
N PRO A 262 -19.62 -7.90 -0.18
CA PRO A 262 -18.28 -7.30 -0.13
C PRO A 262 -17.44 -7.72 -1.35
N GLN A 263 -16.74 -6.74 -1.94
CA GLN A 263 -15.82 -6.97 -3.04
C GLN A 263 -14.51 -6.22 -2.81
N LEU A 264 -13.41 -6.89 -3.08
CA LEU A 264 -12.08 -6.30 -3.08
C LEU A 264 -11.99 -5.24 -4.18
N LEU A 265 -11.63 -4.02 -3.82
CA LEU A 265 -11.29 -2.94 -4.75
C LEU A 265 -9.78 -2.88 -5.00
N GLU A 266 -8.98 -2.98 -3.93
CA GLU A 266 -7.53 -2.88 -3.99
C GLU A 266 -6.86 -3.65 -2.84
N LEU A 267 -5.69 -4.25 -3.11
CA LEU A 267 -4.78 -4.81 -2.13
C LEU A 267 -3.48 -4.02 -2.18
N GLU A 268 -3.08 -3.43 -1.08
CA GLU A 268 -1.85 -2.65 -0.98
C GLU A 268 -0.83 -3.32 -0.05
N LEU A 269 0.28 -3.76 -0.63
CA LEU A 269 1.39 -4.41 0.07
C LEU A 269 2.70 -3.60 -0.03
N VAL A 270 2.73 -2.52 -0.81
CA VAL A 270 3.94 -1.71 -1.04
C VAL A 270 4.04 -0.59 -0.01
N GLU A 271 3.15 0.42 -0.08
CA GLU A 271 3.27 1.63 0.74
C GLU A 271 1.92 2.20 1.22
N PRO A 272 1.00 1.35 1.71
CA PRO A 272 -0.31 1.83 2.13
C PRO A 272 -0.22 2.82 3.30
N SER A 273 -1.02 3.87 3.28
CA SER A 273 -1.37 4.57 4.52
C SER A 273 -2.10 3.62 5.45
N LEU A 274 -1.67 3.55 6.70
CA LEU A 274 -2.22 2.59 7.68
C LEU A 274 -3.30 3.21 8.57
N GLY A 275 -3.62 4.50 8.38
CA GLY A 275 -4.71 5.18 9.06
C GLY A 275 -4.52 5.32 10.57
N TRP A 276 -3.28 5.43 11.05
CA TRP A 276 -3.02 5.57 12.49
C TRP A 276 -3.73 6.76 13.11
N ARG A 277 -3.82 7.87 12.37
CA ARG A 277 -4.45 9.11 12.85
C ARG A 277 -5.95 8.97 13.08
N GLN A 278 -6.58 7.95 12.51
CA GLN A 278 -8.02 7.69 12.67
C GLN A 278 -8.33 6.97 13.98
N LEU A 279 -7.34 6.35 14.60
CA LEU A 279 -7.49 5.60 15.84
C LEU A 279 -7.44 6.52 17.07
N ASP A 280 -8.20 6.19 18.10
CA ASP A 280 -8.00 6.78 19.42
C ASP A 280 -6.57 6.51 19.94
N ALA A 281 -6.08 7.36 20.83
CA ALA A 281 -4.69 7.33 21.29
C ALA A 281 -4.28 5.97 21.91
N ALA A 282 -5.20 5.29 22.62
CA ALA A 282 -4.90 4.02 23.27
C ALA A 282 -4.82 2.88 22.27
N THR A 283 -5.75 2.83 21.33
CA THR A 283 -5.76 1.85 20.23
C THR A 283 -4.57 2.08 19.31
N ARG A 284 -4.31 3.31 18.89
CA ARG A 284 -3.13 3.67 18.08
C ARG A 284 -1.85 3.17 18.73
N SER A 285 -1.63 3.49 20.00
CA SER A 285 -0.43 3.06 20.74
C SER A 285 -0.27 1.53 20.79
N ARG A 286 -1.38 0.78 20.90
CA ARG A 286 -1.34 -0.69 20.85
C ARG A 286 -0.95 -1.20 19.47
N ARG A 287 -1.60 -0.68 18.41
CA ARG A 287 -1.35 -1.13 17.03
C ARG A 287 0.03 -0.75 16.51
N GLN A 288 0.52 0.42 16.87
CA GLN A 288 1.91 0.80 16.61
C GLN A 288 2.91 -0.10 17.34
N ARG A 289 2.57 -0.57 18.55
CA ARG A 289 3.38 -1.58 19.25
C ARG A 289 3.36 -2.91 18.51
N ASP A 290 2.20 -3.35 18.00
CA ASP A 290 2.10 -4.58 17.20
C ASP A 290 2.98 -4.48 15.95
N PHE A 291 2.97 -3.33 15.25
CA PHE A 291 3.87 -3.06 14.12
C PHE A 291 5.35 -3.16 14.53
N VAL A 292 5.74 -2.51 15.63
CA VAL A 292 7.13 -2.53 16.13
C VAL A 292 7.56 -3.95 16.51
N VAL A 293 6.68 -4.75 17.12
CA VAL A 293 6.94 -6.17 17.41
C VAL A 293 7.13 -6.95 16.11
N GLY A 294 6.31 -6.69 15.09
CA GLY A 294 6.48 -7.29 13.76
C GLY A 294 7.84 -7.00 13.14
N VAL A 295 8.33 -5.76 13.28
CA VAL A 295 9.69 -5.39 12.84
C VAL A 295 10.76 -6.18 13.62
N GLU A 296 10.63 -6.30 14.94
CA GLU A 296 11.55 -7.09 15.76
C GLU A 296 11.56 -8.57 15.36
N ASP A 297 10.39 -9.14 15.07
CA ASP A 297 10.25 -10.54 14.64
C ASP A 297 10.91 -10.77 13.26
N ILE A 298 10.79 -9.81 12.33
CA ILE A 298 11.47 -9.87 11.04
C ILE A 298 13.00 -9.81 11.23
N LEU A 299 13.48 -8.87 12.04
CA LEU A 299 14.90 -8.76 12.35
C LEU A 299 15.45 -10.06 12.95
N GLN A 300 14.69 -10.68 13.85
CA GLN A 300 15.07 -11.95 14.47
C GLN A 300 15.12 -13.10 13.43
N ARG A 301 14.11 -13.21 12.57
CA ARG A 301 14.10 -14.24 11.50
C ARG A 301 15.26 -14.08 10.52
N ARG A 302 15.71 -12.85 10.28
CA ARG A 302 16.84 -12.53 9.42
C ARG A 302 18.21 -12.57 10.14
N GLY A 303 18.25 -13.02 11.41
CA GLY A 303 19.47 -13.09 12.20
C GLY A 303 20.02 -11.74 12.66
N LEU A 304 19.25 -10.65 12.50
CA LEU A 304 19.58 -9.27 12.90
C LEU A 304 19.04 -8.89 14.28
N GLY A 305 18.51 -9.84 15.01
CA GLY A 305 18.04 -9.74 16.39
C GLY A 305 18.65 -10.84 17.26
N PRO A 306 18.30 -10.92 18.51
CA PRO A 306 17.56 -9.97 19.29
C PRO A 306 18.43 -8.81 19.76
N LEU A 307 17.80 -7.68 19.84
CA LEU A 307 18.39 -6.37 20.11
C LEU A 307 19.06 -6.21 21.46
N SER A 308 18.93 -7.16 22.35
CA SER A 308 19.36 -6.97 23.73
C SER A 308 20.52 -7.85 24.19
N HIS A 309 20.78 -9.01 23.62
CA HIS A 309 21.65 -10.00 24.27
C HIS A 309 22.37 -10.99 23.35
N ARG A 310 22.22 -10.94 22.05
CA ARG A 310 22.96 -11.80 21.13
C ARG A 310 23.65 -10.96 20.05
N ARG A 311 24.94 -11.14 19.94
CA ARG A 311 25.71 -10.71 18.78
C ARG A 311 25.32 -11.58 17.59
N PRO A 312 25.24 -11.03 16.38
CA PRO A 312 25.13 -11.84 15.19
C PRO A 312 26.31 -12.80 15.07
#